data_b99f8d12439a8505da200f1d19a913b2
#
_entry.id   b99f8d12439a8505da200f1d19a913b2
#
_cell.length_a   1.000
_cell.length_b   1.000
_cell.length_c   1.000
_cell.angle_alpha   90.00
_cell.angle_beta   90.00
_cell.angle_gamma   90.00
#
_symmetry.space_group_name_H-M   'P 1'
#
loop_
_entity.id
_entity.type
_entity.pdbx_description
1 polymer ?
#
loop_
_entity_poly.entity_id
_entity_poly.type
_entity_poly.pdbx_seq_one_letter_code
_entity_poly.pdbx_strand_id
1 'polypeptide(L)'
;MERPHGGFSVVVADGQRSGHSAKIISNLVARKAIALLAEGVRDGAVARATHDYLTTHRGGQVSCELTIASIDLVTQSLVLSRNARCPSLLRRNDEFVWLDASAEAIGIRRNTKPAISELTLAADHTLIVFTDGVWSAGAVAGSVIDLPAIVCDADPDQSAPASVLADAILHAAMRLDSGRPRDDATVVVLKIAARTETDGVRRMRVEIPL
;
A
#
# COMPACT_ATOMS: atom_id res chain seq x y z
N MET A 1 -5.16 10.24 3.08
CA MET A 1 -6.10 11.38 2.98
C MET A 1 -7.47 11.01 3.51
N GLU A 2 -8.21 11.93 4.10
CA GLU A 2 -9.61 11.71 4.49
C GLU A 2 -10.53 11.78 3.28
N ARG A 3 -11.57 10.94 3.23
CA ARG A 3 -12.57 10.90 2.14
C ARG A 3 -13.79 11.77 2.46
N PRO A 4 -14.51 12.31 1.44
CA PRO A 4 -15.66 13.22 1.67
C PRO A 4 -16.78 12.62 2.51
N HIS A 5 -17.01 11.31 2.44
CA HIS A 5 -18.10 10.63 3.15
C HIS A 5 -17.65 9.91 4.42
N GLY A 6 -16.44 10.24 4.90
CA GLY A 6 -15.82 9.57 6.05
C GLY A 6 -14.98 8.38 5.66
N GLY A 7 -14.04 8.05 6.51
CA GLY A 7 -12.99 7.08 6.21
C GLY A 7 -11.73 7.74 5.68
N PHE A 8 -10.79 6.95 5.21
CA PHE A 8 -9.54 7.48 4.65
C PHE A 8 -8.98 6.56 3.58
N SER A 9 -8.09 7.11 2.75
CA SER A 9 -7.35 6.34 1.76
C SER A 9 -5.86 6.60 1.89
N VAL A 10 -5.08 5.55 1.68
CA VAL A 10 -3.64 5.59 1.50
C VAL A 10 -3.33 5.25 0.05
N VAL A 11 -2.45 6.03 -0.56
CA VAL A 11 -1.99 5.82 -1.93
C VAL A 11 -0.50 5.53 -1.89
N VAL A 12 -0.12 4.37 -2.41
CA VAL A 12 1.27 3.98 -2.65
C VAL A 12 1.50 3.97 -4.15
N ALA A 13 2.48 4.75 -4.60
CA ALA A 13 2.84 4.87 -5.99
C ALA A 13 4.33 4.66 -6.16
N ASP A 14 4.71 3.71 -7.00
CA ASP A 14 6.10 3.37 -7.29
C ASP A 14 6.36 3.49 -8.80
N GLY A 15 7.13 4.52 -9.16
CA GLY A 15 7.45 4.83 -10.56
C GLY A 15 8.56 3.92 -11.07
N GLN A 16 8.43 3.48 -12.32
CA GLN A 16 9.45 2.62 -12.94
C GLN A 16 10.87 3.20 -12.85
N ARG A 17 11.87 2.32 -12.70
CA ARG A 17 13.29 2.65 -12.50
C ARG A 17 13.54 3.26 -11.11
N SER A 18 14.68 3.89 -10.91
CA SER A 18 15.08 4.47 -9.63
C SER A 18 15.48 5.94 -9.74
N GLY A 19 15.61 6.60 -8.60
CA GLY A 19 16.10 7.96 -8.51
C GLY A 19 15.08 9.04 -8.88
N HIS A 20 15.59 10.20 -9.34
CA HIS A 20 14.78 11.41 -9.52
C HIS A 20 13.62 11.23 -10.53
N SER A 21 13.83 10.49 -11.62
CA SER A 21 12.80 10.25 -12.63
C SER A 21 11.64 9.40 -12.11
N ALA A 22 11.93 8.36 -11.33
CA ALA A 22 10.94 7.53 -10.67
C ALA A 22 10.12 8.37 -9.68
N LYS A 23 10.78 9.18 -8.87
CA LYS A 23 10.13 10.08 -7.92
C LYS A 23 9.18 11.08 -8.58
N ILE A 24 9.52 11.61 -9.75
CA ILE A 24 8.61 12.49 -10.52
C ILE A 24 7.35 11.72 -10.94
N ILE A 25 7.49 10.47 -11.43
CA ILE A 25 6.37 9.64 -11.85
C ILE A 25 5.49 9.29 -10.66
N SER A 26 6.08 8.82 -9.56
CA SER A 26 5.37 8.48 -8.32
C SER A 26 4.57 9.67 -7.79
N ASN A 27 5.17 10.86 -7.72
CA ASN A 27 4.51 12.08 -7.28
C ASN A 27 3.35 12.49 -8.22
N LEU A 28 3.53 12.36 -9.54
CA LEU A 28 2.49 12.67 -10.52
C LEU A 28 1.27 11.77 -10.33
N VAL A 29 1.51 10.46 -10.20
CA VAL A 29 0.48 9.44 -9.99
C VAL A 29 -0.21 9.62 -8.66
N ALA A 30 0.54 9.76 -7.57
CA ALA A 30 -0.03 9.94 -6.23
C ALA A 30 -0.91 11.19 -6.13
N ARG A 31 -0.45 12.34 -6.66
CA ARG A 31 -1.24 13.58 -6.67
C ARG A 31 -2.54 13.43 -7.47
N LYS A 32 -2.48 12.78 -8.63
CA LYS A 32 -3.68 12.56 -9.45
C LYS A 32 -4.68 11.64 -8.74
N ALA A 33 -4.21 10.54 -8.17
CA ALA A 33 -5.06 9.62 -7.42
C ALA A 33 -5.69 10.30 -6.19
N ILE A 34 -4.91 11.04 -5.41
CA ILE A 34 -5.39 11.79 -4.23
C ILE A 34 -6.46 12.81 -4.62
N ALA A 35 -6.27 13.57 -5.72
CA ALA A 35 -7.25 14.53 -6.18
C ALA A 35 -8.60 13.88 -6.49
N LEU A 36 -8.59 12.76 -7.23
CA LEU A 36 -9.81 12.02 -7.56
C LEU A 36 -10.49 11.40 -6.32
N LEU A 37 -9.69 10.87 -5.39
CA LEU A 37 -10.22 10.35 -4.13
C LEU A 37 -10.87 11.46 -3.29
N ALA A 38 -10.30 12.67 -3.29
CA ALA A 38 -10.86 13.84 -2.61
C ALA A 38 -12.20 14.29 -3.20
N GLU A 39 -12.44 14.04 -4.48
CA GLU A 39 -13.70 14.24 -5.17
C GLU A 39 -14.72 13.10 -4.92
N GLY A 40 -14.36 12.07 -4.15
CA GLY A 40 -15.25 10.95 -3.83
C GLY A 40 -15.28 9.85 -4.90
N VAL A 41 -14.37 9.87 -5.88
CA VAL A 41 -14.30 8.84 -6.91
C VAL A 41 -13.93 7.49 -6.29
N ARG A 42 -14.57 6.41 -6.75
CA ARG A 42 -14.29 5.04 -6.27
C ARG A 42 -12.90 4.56 -6.70
N ASP A 43 -12.23 3.78 -5.86
CA ASP A 43 -10.83 3.38 -6.02
C ASP A 43 -10.51 2.78 -7.39
N GLY A 44 -11.34 1.85 -7.89
CA GLY A 44 -11.14 1.26 -9.22
C GLY A 44 -11.30 2.26 -10.37
N ALA A 45 -12.13 3.29 -10.22
CA ALA A 45 -12.25 4.37 -11.20
C ALA A 45 -11.08 5.33 -11.08
N VAL A 46 -10.61 5.61 -9.87
CA VAL A 46 -9.37 6.38 -9.63
C VAL A 46 -8.18 5.73 -10.33
N ALA A 47 -8.00 4.42 -10.16
CA ALA A 47 -6.90 3.68 -10.79
C ALA A 47 -6.94 3.80 -12.31
N ARG A 48 -8.12 3.62 -12.93
CA ARG A 48 -8.29 3.77 -14.38
C ARG A 48 -8.03 5.20 -14.87
N ALA A 49 -8.63 6.19 -14.21
CA ALA A 49 -8.45 7.59 -14.59
C ALA A 49 -7.00 8.07 -14.41
N THR A 50 -6.30 7.54 -13.40
CA THR A 50 -4.88 7.80 -13.17
C THR A 50 -4.02 7.13 -14.23
N HIS A 51 -4.39 5.91 -14.67
CA HIS A 51 -3.77 5.23 -15.80
C HIS A 51 -3.89 6.06 -17.09
N ASP A 52 -5.10 6.50 -17.44
CA ASP A 52 -5.36 7.30 -18.63
C ASP A 52 -4.59 8.63 -18.60
N TYR A 53 -4.56 9.26 -17.43
CA TYR A 53 -3.80 10.49 -17.21
C TYR A 53 -2.30 10.26 -17.42
N LEU A 54 -1.70 9.22 -16.82
CA LEU A 54 -0.28 8.92 -16.96
C LEU A 54 0.08 8.57 -18.42
N THR A 55 -0.76 7.76 -19.06
CA THR A 55 -0.58 7.36 -20.46
C THR A 55 -0.59 8.57 -21.38
N THR A 56 -1.57 9.46 -21.22
CA THR A 56 -1.68 10.68 -22.03
C THR A 56 -0.52 11.64 -21.76
N HIS A 57 -0.19 11.85 -20.48
CA HIS A 57 0.83 12.83 -20.09
C HIS A 57 2.25 12.40 -20.46
N ARG A 58 2.52 11.09 -20.56
CA ARG A 58 3.84 10.51 -20.85
C ARG A 58 3.89 9.71 -22.13
N GLY A 59 2.85 9.81 -22.99
CA GLY A 59 2.81 9.14 -24.28
C GLY A 59 2.89 7.60 -24.20
N GLY A 60 2.48 7.00 -23.09
CA GLY A 60 2.56 5.54 -22.88
C GLY A 60 3.99 5.00 -22.73
N GLN A 61 4.98 5.82 -22.37
CA GLN A 61 6.39 5.43 -22.29
C GLN A 61 6.87 5.10 -20.88
N VAL A 62 6.05 5.37 -19.86
CA VAL A 62 6.41 5.15 -18.46
C VAL A 62 5.32 4.38 -17.73
N SER A 63 5.73 3.55 -16.77
CA SER A 63 4.81 2.83 -15.88
C SER A 63 4.98 3.26 -14.44
N CYS A 64 3.94 3.00 -13.66
CA CYS A 64 3.95 3.16 -12.22
C CYS A 64 3.13 2.04 -11.59
N GLU A 65 3.63 1.41 -10.56
CA GLU A 65 2.81 0.58 -9.69
C GLU A 65 1.95 1.50 -8.82
N LEU A 66 0.68 1.19 -8.70
CA LEU A 66 -0.28 1.97 -7.94
C LEU A 66 -1.11 1.05 -7.05
N THR A 67 -1.05 1.29 -5.76
CA THR A 67 -1.89 0.62 -4.78
C THR A 67 -2.68 1.67 -3.99
N ILE A 68 -3.99 1.50 -3.91
CA ILE A 68 -4.89 2.33 -3.13
C ILE A 68 -5.56 1.43 -2.09
N ALA A 69 -5.38 1.75 -0.83
CA ALA A 69 -6.06 1.08 0.28
C ALA A 69 -7.01 2.09 0.94
N SER A 70 -8.30 1.79 0.94
CA SER A 70 -9.35 2.69 1.42
C SER A 70 -10.19 2.05 2.50
N ILE A 71 -10.43 2.77 3.59
CA ILE A 71 -11.41 2.44 4.61
C ILE A 71 -12.61 3.35 4.39
N ASP A 72 -13.77 2.74 4.16
CA ASP A 72 -15.05 3.41 4.06
C ASP A 72 -15.87 3.14 5.33
N LEU A 73 -16.15 4.19 6.10
CA LEU A 73 -16.89 4.07 7.35
C LEU A 73 -18.41 4.04 7.14
N VAL A 74 -18.89 4.39 5.96
CA VAL A 74 -20.33 4.32 5.63
C VAL A 74 -20.69 2.89 5.23
N THR A 75 -19.92 2.30 4.33
CA THR A 75 -20.15 0.93 3.87
C THR A 75 -19.53 -0.13 4.77
N GLN A 76 -18.75 0.28 5.78
CA GLN A 76 -18.00 -0.59 6.67
C GLN A 76 -17.12 -1.56 5.87
N SER A 77 -16.38 -1.03 4.87
CA SER A 77 -15.52 -1.83 4.01
C SER A 77 -14.08 -1.32 3.98
N LEU A 78 -13.17 -2.27 3.79
CA LEU A 78 -11.77 -2.06 3.43
C LEU A 78 -11.59 -2.48 1.98
N VAL A 79 -11.24 -1.54 1.12
CA VAL A 79 -11.04 -1.77 -0.31
C VAL A 79 -9.56 -1.64 -0.64
N LEU A 80 -9.00 -2.67 -1.27
CA LEU A 80 -7.67 -2.64 -1.86
C LEU A 80 -7.80 -2.67 -3.38
N SER A 81 -7.35 -1.62 -4.03
CA SER A 81 -7.25 -1.53 -5.50
C SER A 81 -5.79 -1.52 -5.88
N ARG A 82 -5.34 -2.55 -6.59
CA ARG A 82 -3.92 -2.78 -6.85
C ARG A 82 -3.64 -2.89 -8.36
N ASN A 83 -2.76 -2.02 -8.84
CA ASN A 83 -2.09 -2.09 -10.13
C ASN A 83 -0.58 -2.25 -9.89
N ALA A 84 -0.21 -3.31 -9.20
CA ALA A 84 1.16 -3.64 -8.82
C ALA A 84 1.41 -5.13 -8.98
N ARG A 85 2.65 -5.51 -9.28
CA ARG A 85 3.09 -6.91 -9.26
C ARG A 85 3.28 -7.40 -7.84
N CYS A 86 3.77 -6.53 -6.96
CA CYS A 86 3.86 -6.83 -5.55
C CYS A 86 2.49 -7.20 -5.00
N PRO A 87 2.37 -8.32 -4.29
CA PRO A 87 1.16 -8.65 -3.55
C PRO A 87 0.97 -7.71 -2.36
N SER A 88 -0.14 -7.84 -1.68
CA SER A 88 -0.33 -7.31 -0.33
C SER A 88 -0.67 -8.45 0.60
N LEU A 89 -0.38 -8.29 1.89
CA LEU A 89 -0.64 -9.31 2.89
C LEU A 89 -1.76 -8.85 3.81
N LEU A 90 -2.76 -9.70 3.99
CA LEU A 90 -3.84 -9.51 4.95
C LEU A 90 -3.69 -10.54 6.08
N ARG A 91 -3.59 -10.07 7.32
CA ARG A 91 -3.75 -10.91 8.50
C ARG A 91 -5.19 -10.78 9.00
N ARG A 92 -5.83 -11.92 9.27
CA ARG A 92 -7.14 -12.05 9.94
C ARG A 92 -6.97 -13.02 11.10
N ASN A 93 -7.04 -12.51 12.31
CA ASN A 93 -6.65 -13.33 13.47
C ASN A 93 -5.26 -13.97 13.25
N ASP A 94 -5.18 -15.28 13.23
CA ASP A 94 -3.95 -16.04 13.03
C ASP A 94 -3.75 -16.50 11.57
N GLU A 95 -4.66 -16.13 10.67
CA GLU A 95 -4.58 -16.49 9.26
C GLU A 95 -3.95 -15.37 8.43
N PHE A 96 -3.10 -15.77 7.48
CA PHE A 96 -2.51 -14.88 6.49
C PHE A 96 -3.05 -15.19 5.11
N VAL A 97 -3.51 -14.16 4.41
CA VAL A 97 -4.03 -14.24 3.05
C VAL A 97 -3.22 -13.32 2.14
N TRP A 98 -2.61 -13.89 1.12
CA TRP A 98 -1.97 -13.10 0.08
C TRP A 98 -3.02 -12.55 -0.89
N LEU A 99 -3.03 -11.23 -1.04
CA LEU A 99 -3.84 -10.54 -2.03
C LEU A 99 -2.96 -10.34 -3.27
N ASP A 100 -2.81 -11.40 -4.05
CA ASP A 100 -1.84 -11.55 -5.15
C ASP A 100 -2.49 -11.67 -6.54
N ALA A 101 -3.79 -11.43 -6.66
CA ALA A 101 -4.48 -11.45 -7.95
C ALA A 101 -3.69 -10.63 -8.99
N SER A 102 -3.47 -11.20 -10.17
CA SER A 102 -2.63 -10.60 -11.21
C SER A 102 -3.12 -9.22 -11.60
N ALA A 103 -2.21 -8.25 -11.60
CA ALA A 103 -2.47 -6.88 -12.02
C ALA A 103 -1.22 -6.28 -12.67
N GLU A 104 -1.45 -5.35 -13.60
CA GLU A 104 -0.39 -4.69 -14.35
C GLU A 104 -0.22 -3.25 -13.86
N ALA A 105 1.02 -2.78 -13.83
CA ALA A 105 1.32 -1.37 -13.57
C ALA A 105 0.59 -0.45 -14.55
N ILE A 106 0.21 0.74 -14.09
CA ILE A 106 -0.46 1.73 -14.93
C ILE A 106 0.52 2.45 -15.84
N GLY A 107 0.04 3.02 -16.96
CA GLY A 107 0.76 3.98 -17.80
C GLY A 107 1.18 3.48 -19.18
N ILE A 108 1.37 2.19 -19.41
CA ILE A 108 1.86 1.66 -20.70
C ILE A 108 0.80 0.84 -21.42
N ARG A 109 0.28 -0.22 -20.79
CA ARG A 109 -0.62 -1.16 -21.45
C ARG A 109 -2.03 -0.59 -21.55
N ARG A 110 -2.64 -0.68 -22.74
CA ARG A 110 -4.04 -0.29 -22.90
C ARG A 110 -4.96 -1.19 -22.09
N ASN A 111 -6.06 -0.60 -21.60
CA ASN A 111 -7.11 -1.31 -20.83
C ASN A 111 -6.62 -1.97 -19.53
N THR A 112 -5.60 -1.40 -18.90
CA THR A 112 -5.13 -1.85 -17.58
C THR A 112 -6.25 -1.71 -16.55
N LYS A 113 -6.53 -2.82 -15.84
CA LYS A 113 -7.54 -2.87 -14.79
C LYS A 113 -6.86 -3.17 -13.45
N PRO A 114 -7.29 -2.54 -12.35
CA PRO A 114 -6.82 -2.93 -11.04
C PRO A 114 -7.38 -4.29 -10.63
N ALA A 115 -6.60 -5.05 -9.86
CA ALA A 115 -7.14 -6.10 -9.02
C ALA A 115 -7.80 -5.43 -7.80
N ILE A 116 -9.07 -5.74 -7.55
CA ILE A 116 -9.84 -5.16 -6.44
C ILE A 116 -10.16 -6.27 -5.45
N SER A 117 -9.79 -6.04 -4.19
CA SER A 117 -10.24 -6.85 -3.05
C SER A 117 -11.08 -5.96 -2.15
N GLU A 118 -12.31 -6.36 -1.90
CA GLU A 118 -13.23 -5.69 -0.99
C GLU A 118 -13.54 -6.61 0.19
N LEU A 119 -13.33 -6.09 1.39
CA LEU A 119 -13.40 -6.83 2.64
C LEU A 119 -14.33 -6.09 3.60
N THR A 120 -15.10 -6.81 4.39
CA THR A 120 -15.80 -6.20 5.53
C THR A 120 -14.81 -5.67 6.55
N LEU A 121 -15.05 -4.48 7.05
CA LEU A 121 -14.20 -3.87 8.08
C LEU A 121 -14.40 -4.63 9.40
N ALA A 122 -13.34 -5.25 9.89
CA ALA A 122 -13.35 -5.99 11.15
C ALA A 122 -12.11 -5.63 11.99
N ALA A 123 -12.27 -5.64 13.32
CA ALA A 123 -11.25 -5.19 14.26
C ALA A 123 -9.98 -6.08 14.31
N ASP A 124 -10.06 -7.27 13.73
CA ASP A 124 -8.95 -8.24 13.67
C ASP A 124 -8.17 -8.20 12.35
N HIS A 125 -8.52 -7.25 11.47
CA HIS A 125 -7.85 -7.13 10.18
C HIS A 125 -6.61 -6.24 10.27
N THR A 126 -5.49 -6.76 9.74
CA THR A 126 -4.27 -5.99 9.50
C THR A 126 -3.88 -6.16 8.02
N LEU A 127 -3.97 -5.08 7.26
CA LEU A 127 -3.54 -5.04 5.86
C LEU A 127 -2.14 -4.45 5.78
N ILE A 128 -1.23 -5.14 5.09
CA ILE A 128 0.15 -4.74 4.87
C ILE A 128 0.35 -4.56 3.37
N VAL A 129 0.69 -3.35 2.97
CA VAL A 129 1.03 -2.95 1.61
C VAL A 129 2.51 -2.58 1.57
N PHE A 130 3.22 -3.02 0.56
CA PHE A 130 4.65 -2.74 0.42
C PHE A 130 5.05 -2.65 -1.05
N THR A 131 6.22 -2.05 -1.30
CA THR A 131 6.82 -1.94 -2.63
C THR A 131 7.79 -3.11 -2.90
N ASP A 132 8.23 -3.22 -4.13
CA ASP A 132 9.14 -4.28 -4.58
C ASP A 132 10.50 -4.21 -3.88
N GLY A 133 10.95 -3.04 -3.40
CA GLY A 133 12.15 -2.93 -2.57
C GLY A 133 12.07 -3.74 -1.27
N VAL A 134 10.86 -3.94 -0.71
CA VAL A 134 10.64 -4.85 0.41
C VAL A 134 10.51 -6.30 -0.07
N TRP A 135 9.69 -6.52 -1.12
CA TRP A 135 9.40 -7.87 -1.62
C TRP A 135 10.62 -8.60 -2.14
N SER A 136 11.53 -7.88 -2.79
CA SER A 136 12.76 -8.42 -3.37
C SER A 136 13.96 -8.43 -2.41
N ALA A 137 13.78 -7.97 -1.16
CA ALA A 137 14.86 -7.93 -0.19
C ALA A 137 15.49 -9.32 0.02
N GLY A 138 16.82 -9.41 0.00
CA GLY A 138 17.58 -10.64 0.14
C GLY A 138 17.70 -11.49 -1.13
N ALA A 139 16.99 -11.17 -2.22
CA ALA A 139 16.97 -12.00 -3.43
C ALA A 139 18.37 -12.28 -4.02
N VAL A 140 19.31 -11.34 -3.89
CA VAL A 140 20.68 -11.53 -4.35
C VAL A 140 21.48 -12.53 -3.51
N ALA A 141 21.17 -12.55 -2.22
CA ALA A 141 21.76 -13.53 -1.29
C ALA A 141 21.04 -14.91 -1.37
N GLY A 142 20.03 -15.04 -2.26
CA GLY A 142 19.21 -16.24 -2.35
C GLY A 142 18.21 -16.39 -1.19
N SER A 143 17.96 -15.31 -0.47
CA SER A 143 17.01 -15.26 0.64
C SER A 143 15.68 -14.67 0.18
N VAL A 144 14.61 -15.03 0.88
CA VAL A 144 13.27 -14.49 0.67
C VAL A 144 12.76 -13.94 1.99
N ILE A 145 12.14 -12.77 1.95
CA ILE A 145 11.53 -12.19 3.13
C ILE A 145 10.27 -12.98 3.55
N ASP A 146 10.23 -13.44 4.79
CA ASP A 146 9.07 -14.14 5.36
C ASP A 146 8.22 -13.14 6.17
N LEU A 147 7.33 -12.44 5.47
CA LEU A 147 6.46 -11.43 6.08
C LEU A 147 5.52 -12.02 7.15
N PRO A 148 4.86 -13.17 6.95
CA PRO A 148 4.07 -13.80 7.99
C PRO A 148 4.85 -14.06 9.28
N ALA A 149 6.06 -14.64 9.19
CA ALA A 149 6.89 -14.89 10.35
C ALA A 149 7.27 -13.58 11.07
N ILE A 150 7.70 -12.55 10.33
CA ILE A 150 8.05 -11.24 10.89
C ILE A 150 6.87 -10.62 11.64
N VAL A 151 5.67 -10.70 11.05
CA VAL A 151 4.46 -10.16 11.66
C VAL A 151 4.06 -10.93 12.92
N CYS A 152 4.15 -12.27 12.91
CA CYS A 152 3.90 -13.07 14.10
C CYS A 152 4.87 -12.76 15.24
N ASP A 153 6.16 -12.60 14.93
CA ASP A 153 7.19 -12.29 15.93
C ASP A 153 7.02 -10.87 16.52
N ALA A 154 6.63 -9.91 15.69
CA ALA A 154 6.47 -8.52 16.11
C ALA A 154 5.13 -8.23 16.82
N ASP A 155 4.10 -9.02 16.58
CA ASP A 155 2.74 -8.81 17.10
C ASP A 155 2.03 -10.15 17.34
N PRO A 156 2.55 -10.97 18.29
CA PRO A 156 2.02 -12.32 18.51
C PRO A 156 0.58 -12.32 19.04
N ASP A 157 0.22 -11.34 19.84
CA ASP A 157 -1.09 -11.20 20.48
C ASP A 157 -2.00 -10.17 19.80
N GLN A 158 -1.58 -9.63 18.67
CA GLN A 158 -2.30 -8.62 17.87
C GLN A 158 -2.57 -7.31 18.59
N SER A 159 -1.80 -6.99 19.63
CA SER A 159 -1.94 -5.78 20.43
C SER A 159 -0.97 -4.66 20.02
N ALA A 160 0.12 -4.99 19.30
CA ALA A 160 1.14 -4.02 18.92
C ALA A 160 0.58 -2.92 17.98
N PRO A 161 1.06 -1.69 18.11
CA PRO A 161 0.74 -0.63 17.15
C PRO A 161 1.17 -0.96 15.72
N ALA A 162 0.47 -0.42 14.73
CA ALA A 162 0.80 -0.61 13.31
C ALA A 162 2.25 -0.18 12.97
N SER A 163 2.77 0.84 13.66
CA SER A 163 4.16 1.31 13.49
C SER A 163 5.19 0.24 13.84
N VAL A 164 4.95 -0.55 14.89
CA VAL A 164 5.85 -1.64 15.28
C VAL A 164 5.98 -2.69 14.18
N LEU A 165 4.87 -3.04 13.54
CA LEU A 165 4.87 -3.96 12.41
C LEU A 165 5.59 -3.36 11.18
N ALA A 166 5.32 -2.09 10.87
CA ALA A 166 5.96 -1.41 9.76
C ALA A 166 7.49 -1.36 9.95
N ASP A 167 7.94 -0.99 11.15
CA ASP A 167 9.37 -0.93 11.49
C ASP A 167 10.02 -2.32 11.45
N ALA A 168 9.34 -3.36 11.99
CA ALA A 168 9.85 -4.72 11.97
C ALA A 168 10.08 -5.23 10.55
N ILE A 169 9.12 -5.00 9.65
CA ILE A 169 9.21 -5.39 8.24
C ILE A 169 10.33 -4.63 7.55
N LEU A 170 10.39 -3.30 7.71
CA LEU A 170 11.41 -2.48 7.08
C LEU A 170 12.81 -2.86 7.56
N HIS A 171 13.00 -3.05 8.87
CA HIS A 171 14.28 -3.50 9.42
C HIS A 171 14.68 -4.89 8.94
N ALA A 172 13.72 -5.81 8.77
CA ALA A 172 14.00 -7.13 8.23
C ALA A 172 14.47 -7.06 6.77
N ALA A 173 13.77 -6.27 5.94
CA ALA A 173 14.18 -6.04 4.56
C ALA A 173 15.58 -5.44 4.47
N MET A 174 15.87 -4.41 5.27
CA MET A 174 17.20 -3.80 5.32
C MET A 174 18.30 -4.76 5.77
N ARG A 175 18.02 -5.63 6.75
CA ARG A 175 19.00 -6.65 7.18
C ARG A 175 19.30 -7.66 6.08
N LEU A 176 18.28 -8.11 5.33
CA LEU A 176 18.46 -9.04 4.22
C LEU A 176 19.32 -8.45 3.10
N ASP A 177 19.25 -7.14 2.89
CA ASP A 177 20.09 -6.42 1.93
C ASP A 177 21.39 -5.86 2.55
N SER A 178 21.78 -6.33 3.74
CA SER A 178 23.02 -5.92 4.43
C SER A 178 23.11 -4.40 4.63
N GLY A 179 21.99 -3.75 4.93
CA GLY A 179 21.88 -2.30 5.14
C GLY A 179 21.98 -1.44 3.87
N ARG A 180 21.96 -2.06 2.70
CA ARG A 180 22.03 -1.38 1.39
C ARG A 180 20.88 -1.80 0.50
N PRO A 181 19.66 -1.28 0.75
CA PRO A 181 18.50 -1.60 -0.08
C PRO A 181 18.79 -1.23 -1.54
N ARG A 182 18.30 -2.06 -2.45
CA ARG A 182 18.53 -1.91 -3.90
C ARG A 182 17.56 -0.96 -4.55
N ASP A 183 16.39 -0.82 -3.94
CA ASP A 183 15.34 0.06 -4.39
C ASP A 183 14.65 0.73 -3.20
N ASP A 184 13.83 1.73 -3.48
CA ASP A 184 13.05 2.45 -2.48
C ASP A 184 12.07 1.48 -1.79
N ALA A 185 12.24 1.28 -0.48
CA ALA A 185 11.43 0.38 0.33
C ALA A 185 10.36 1.16 1.09
N THR A 186 9.10 0.88 0.78
CA THR A 186 7.94 1.47 1.47
C THR A 186 7.10 0.38 2.09
N VAL A 187 6.69 0.58 3.34
CA VAL A 187 5.75 -0.29 4.06
C VAL A 187 4.61 0.56 4.59
N VAL A 188 3.38 0.11 4.38
CA VAL A 188 2.16 0.69 4.96
C VAL A 188 1.42 -0.41 5.70
N VAL A 189 1.14 -0.20 6.96
CA VAL A 189 0.33 -1.10 7.78
C VAL A 189 -0.96 -0.42 8.19
N LEU A 190 -2.08 -0.99 7.78
CA LEU A 190 -3.41 -0.58 8.21
C LEU A 190 -3.96 -1.62 9.19
N LYS A 191 -3.95 -1.30 10.46
CA LYS A 191 -4.46 -2.16 11.51
C LYS A 191 -5.82 -1.63 11.98
N ILE A 192 -6.84 -2.48 11.90
CA ILE A 192 -8.20 -2.17 12.35
C ILE A 192 -8.31 -2.65 13.79
N ALA A 193 -8.48 -1.72 14.72
CA ALA A 193 -8.63 -2.03 16.13
C ALA A 193 -10.05 -1.71 16.61
N ALA A 194 -10.54 -2.48 17.56
CA ALA A 194 -11.77 -2.13 18.25
C ALA A 194 -11.59 -0.79 18.97
N ARG A 195 -12.60 0.06 18.88
CA ARG A 195 -12.54 1.37 19.51
C ARG A 195 -12.70 1.24 21.02
N THR A 196 -11.70 1.68 21.75
CA THR A 196 -11.71 1.69 23.24
C THR A 196 -12.10 3.05 23.82
N GLU A 197 -11.93 4.14 23.04
CA GLU A 197 -12.22 5.50 23.48
C GLU A 197 -13.39 6.13 22.71
N THR A 198 -14.17 6.97 23.38
CA THR A 198 -15.40 7.58 22.85
C THR A 198 -15.29 9.09 22.60
N ASP A 199 -14.09 9.66 22.62
CA ASP A 199 -13.89 11.11 22.49
C ASP A 199 -14.28 11.70 21.11
N GLY A 200 -14.56 10.86 20.11
CA GLY A 200 -14.92 11.31 18.76
C GLY A 200 -13.76 11.89 17.94
N VAL A 201 -12.59 12.07 18.54
CA VAL A 201 -11.44 12.71 17.91
C VAL A 201 -10.72 11.74 16.98
N ARG A 202 -10.46 12.15 15.76
CA ARG A 202 -9.57 11.43 14.82
C ARG A 202 -8.17 12.01 14.94
N ARG A 203 -7.18 11.15 15.11
CA ARG A 203 -5.77 11.55 15.26
C ARG A 203 -4.95 10.95 14.13
N MET A 204 -4.11 11.77 13.52
CA MET A 204 -3.06 11.34 12.61
C MET A 204 -1.72 11.79 13.18
N ARG A 205 -0.73 10.91 13.20
CA ARG A 205 0.64 11.22 13.60
C ARG A 205 1.58 10.93 12.44
N VAL A 206 2.46 11.86 12.13
CA VAL A 206 3.53 11.73 11.13
C VAL A 206 4.84 12.09 11.79
N GLU A 207 5.84 11.24 11.67
CA GLU A 207 7.19 11.47 12.16
C GLU A 207 8.15 11.50 10.98
N ILE A 208 8.93 12.57 10.86
CA ILE A 208 9.91 12.74 9.79
C ILE A 208 11.26 12.97 10.46
N PRO A 209 12.20 12.00 10.38
CA PRO A 209 13.55 12.20 10.87
C PRO A 209 14.24 13.27 10.01
N LEU A 210 15.00 14.14 10.64
CA LEU A 210 15.81 15.18 9.99
C LEU A 210 17.25 14.69 9.82
#